data_d9fb60de3bb29d936eea345764fb6e89
#
_entry.id   d9fb60de3bb29d936eea345764fb6e89
#
_cell.length_a   1.000
_cell.length_b   1.000
_cell.length_c   1.000
_cell.angle_alpha   90.00
_cell.angle_beta   90.00
_cell.angle_gamma   90.00
#
_symmetry.space_group_name_H-M   'P 1'
#
loop_
_entity.id
_entity.type
_entity.pdbx_description
1 polymer ?
#
loop_
_entity_poly.entity_id
_entity_poly.type
_entity_poly.pdbx_seq_one_letter_code
_entity_poly.pdbx_strand_id
1 'polypeptide(L)' 'MTLDDLKSRHNALLAARYSGTRSVSYDGKSINYGSDAELAAAIADIERRIAALERTSRRVLRPFAVKDL' A
#
# COMPACT_ATOMS: atom_id res chain seq x y z
N MET A 1 2.29 5.03 -10.51
CA MET A 1 1.45 4.98 -9.31
C MET A 1 2.09 5.81 -8.22
N THR A 2 1.36 6.74 -7.65
CA THR A 2 1.90 7.62 -6.62
C THR A 2 1.75 6.98 -5.26
N LEU A 3 2.39 7.57 -4.27
CA LEU A 3 2.26 7.09 -2.89
C LEU A 3 0.81 7.21 -2.41
N ASP A 4 0.12 8.26 -2.78
CA ASP A 4 -1.29 8.41 -2.40
C ASP A 4 -2.14 7.33 -3.02
N ASP A 5 -1.88 6.97 -4.27
CA ASP A 5 -2.60 5.89 -4.92
C ASP A 5 -2.37 4.58 -4.19
N LEU A 6 -1.13 4.32 -3.81
CA LEU A 6 -0.81 3.09 -3.07
C LEU A 6 -1.50 3.07 -1.72
N LYS A 7 -1.53 4.20 -1.03
CA LYS A 7 -2.17 4.26 0.28
C LYS A 7 -3.68 4.07 0.18
N SER A 8 -4.31 4.65 -0.84
CA SER A 8 -5.74 4.45 -1.07
C SER A 8 -6.05 2.99 -1.33
N ARG A 9 -5.23 2.36 -2.15
CA ARG A 9 -5.41 0.95 -2.45
C ARG A 9 -5.21 0.10 -1.22
N HIS A 10 -4.21 0.43 -0.42
CA HIS A 10 -3.94 -0.28 0.82
C HIS A 10 -5.12 -0.20 1.78
N ASN A 11 -5.70 0.99 1.93
CA ASN A 11 -6.85 1.16 2.79
C ASN A 11 -8.05 0.36 2.30
N ALA A 12 -8.27 0.33 0.99
CA ALA A 12 -9.38 -0.43 0.42
C ALA A 12 -9.19 -1.92 0.66
N LEU A 13 -7.96 -2.40 0.52
CA LEU A 13 -7.65 -3.81 0.76
C LEU A 13 -7.87 -4.19 2.22
N LEU A 14 -7.44 -3.34 3.13
CA LEU A 14 -7.63 -3.59 4.55
C LEU A 14 -9.11 -3.58 4.92
N ALA A 15 -9.87 -2.65 4.36
CA ALA A 15 -11.30 -2.57 4.64
C ALA A 15 -12.00 -3.84 4.17
N ALA A 16 -11.63 -4.35 3.00
CA ALA A 16 -12.22 -5.57 2.49
C ALA A 16 -11.89 -6.75 3.40
N ARG A 17 -10.68 -6.80 3.88
CA ARG A 17 -10.27 -7.90 4.75
C ARG A 17 -11.00 -7.87 6.08
N TYR A 18 -11.17 -6.67 6.64
CA TYR A 18 -11.91 -6.54 7.89
C TYR A 18 -13.38 -6.90 7.73
N SER A 19 -13.96 -6.58 6.57
CA SER A 19 -15.36 -6.89 6.33
C SER A 19 -15.58 -8.36 6.00
N GLY A 20 -14.53 -9.11 5.78
CA GLY A 20 -14.66 -10.49 5.39
C GLY A 20 -14.97 -10.69 3.92
N THR A 21 -14.85 -9.66 3.10
CA THR A 21 -15.07 -9.79 1.67
C THR A 21 -13.74 -9.94 0.97
N ARG A 22 -13.78 -10.38 -0.27
CA ARG A 22 -12.59 -10.46 -1.09
C ARG A 22 -12.71 -9.56 -2.31
N SER A 23 -13.68 -8.66 -2.28
CA SER A 23 -13.91 -7.73 -3.36
C SER A 23 -13.46 -6.35 -2.90
N VAL A 24 -12.62 -5.71 -3.68
CA VAL A 24 -12.03 -4.43 -3.33
C VAL A 24 -12.37 -3.42 -4.41
N SER A 25 -12.89 -2.27 -4.00
CA SER A 25 -13.19 -1.19 -4.92
C SER A 25 -12.35 0.01 -4.58
N TYR A 26 -11.70 0.59 -5.56
CA TYR A 26 -10.96 1.82 -5.38
C TYR A 26 -10.81 2.50 -6.73
N ASP A 27 -10.83 3.80 -6.71
CA ASP A 27 -10.59 4.61 -7.92
C ASP A 27 -11.48 4.17 -9.09
N GLY A 28 -12.73 3.86 -8.81
CA GLY A 28 -13.67 3.44 -9.83
C GLY A 28 -13.46 2.06 -10.37
N LYS A 29 -12.56 1.29 -9.77
CA LYS A 29 -12.27 -0.07 -10.20
C LYS A 29 -12.64 -1.05 -9.12
N SER A 30 -12.93 -2.27 -9.54
CA SER A 30 -13.31 -3.32 -8.60
C SER A 30 -12.50 -4.57 -8.93
N ILE A 31 -11.90 -5.15 -7.92
CA ILE A 31 -11.07 -6.34 -8.08
C ILE A 31 -11.57 -7.41 -7.13
N ASN A 32 -11.78 -8.61 -7.64
CA ASN A 32 -12.16 -9.73 -6.81
C ASN A 32 -10.97 -10.66 -6.62
N TYR A 33 -10.68 -11.01 -5.38
CA TYR A 33 -9.59 -11.93 -5.09
C TYR A 33 -10.16 -13.33 -4.87
N GLY A 34 -9.45 -14.33 -5.29
CA GLY A 34 -9.96 -15.69 -5.23
C GLY A 34 -9.95 -16.28 -3.84
N SER A 35 -9.11 -15.77 -2.96
CA SER A 35 -9.02 -16.30 -1.60
C SER A 35 -8.47 -15.22 -0.69
N ASP A 36 -8.59 -15.47 0.62
CA ASP A 36 -8.02 -14.57 1.62
C ASP A 36 -6.51 -14.53 1.50
N ALA A 37 -5.90 -15.64 1.13
CA ALA A 37 -4.46 -15.67 0.93
C ALA A 37 -4.02 -14.74 -0.19
N GLU A 38 -4.79 -14.68 -1.27
CA GLU A 38 -4.47 -13.76 -2.36
C GLU A 38 -4.63 -12.31 -1.92
N LEU A 39 -5.67 -12.04 -1.15
CA LEU A 39 -5.89 -10.71 -0.63
C LEU A 39 -4.73 -10.30 0.30
N ALA A 40 -4.33 -11.19 1.18
CA ALA A 40 -3.22 -10.93 2.09
C ALA A 40 -1.92 -10.70 1.32
N ALA A 41 -1.70 -11.44 0.26
CA ALA A 41 -0.51 -11.25 -0.57
C ALA A 41 -0.52 -9.89 -1.25
N ALA A 42 -1.70 -9.45 -1.70
CA ALA A 42 -1.83 -8.14 -2.33
C ALA A 42 -1.55 -7.03 -1.31
N ILE A 43 -2.02 -7.19 -0.09
CA ILE A 43 -1.77 -6.22 0.98
C ILE A 43 -0.27 -6.14 1.27
N ALA A 44 0.38 -7.29 1.38
CA ALA A 44 1.82 -7.31 1.66
C ALA A 44 2.62 -6.67 0.54
N ASP A 45 2.22 -6.89 -0.71
CA ASP A 45 2.89 -6.30 -1.85
C ASP A 45 2.76 -4.78 -1.83
N ILE A 46 1.57 -4.28 -1.56
CA ILE A 46 1.34 -2.85 -1.48
C ILE A 46 2.13 -2.23 -0.33
N GLU A 47 2.17 -2.91 0.79
CA GLU A 47 2.93 -2.41 1.95
C GLU A 47 4.41 -2.29 1.60
N ARG A 48 4.95 -3.25 0.88
CA ARG A 48 6.34 -3.17 0.45
C ARG A 48 6.58 -2.01 -0.48
N ARG A 49 5.64 -1.74 -1.39
CA ARG A 49 5.77 -0.64 -2.33
C ARG A 49 5.69 0.70 -1.63
N ILE A 50 4.79 0.81 -0.66
CA ILE A 50 4.67 2.03 0.12
C ILE A 50 5.96 2.29 0.89
N ALA A 51 6.48 1.26 1.54
CA ALA A 51 7.70 1.38 2.31
C ALA A 51 8.87 1.79 1.42
N ALA A 52 8.95 1.23 0.23
CA ALA A 52 10.03 1.58 -0.70
C ALA A 52 9.94 3.03 -1.14
N LEU A 53 8.75 3.52 -1.43
CA LEU A 53 8.58 4.91 -1.83
C LEU A 53 8.86 5.86 -0.67
N GLU A 54 8.41 5.52 0.51
CA GLU A 54 8.65 6.36 1.67
C GLU A 54 10.13 6.40 2.00
N ARG A 55 10.81 5.29 1.88
CA ARG A 55 12.23 5.23 2.13
C ARG A 55 13.00 6.08 1.13
N THR A 56 12.62 6.01 -0.13
CA THR A 56 13.26 6.80 -1.16
C THR A 56 13.04 8.30 -0.93
N SER A 57 11.82 8.68 -0.62
CA SER A 57 11.51 10.07 -0.33
C SER A 57 12.28 10.57 0.86
N ARG A 58 12.32 9.76 1.91
CA ARG A 58 13.02 10.14 3.11
C ARG A 58 14.50 10.31 2.84
N ARG A 59 15.07 9.42 2.03
CA ARG A 59 16.46 9.50 1.71
C ARG A 59 16.77 10.78 0.94
N VAL A 60 15.90 11.17 0.04
CA VAL A 60 16.09 12.40 -0.72
C VAL A 60 16.00 13.61 0.19
N LEU A 61 15.12 13.58 1.16
CA LEU A 61 14.93 14.71 2.04
C LEU A 61 15.96 14.81 3.14
N ARG A 62 16.71 13.77 3.39
CA ARG A 62 17.53 13.73 4.55
C ARG A 62 19.01 13.76 4.36
N PRO A 63 19.54 14.19 3.29
CA PRO A 63 20.98 14.17 3.14
C PRO A 63 21.66 15.06 4.16
N PHE A 64 20.97 16.12 4.58
CA PHE A 64 21.57 16.93 5.55
C PHE A 64 21.36 16.41 6.91
N ALA A 65 20.21 15.98 7.18
CA ALA A 65 19.88 15.54 8.49
C ALA A 65 20.78 14.46 8.94
N VAL A 66 21.17 13.71 8.03
CA VAL A 66 21.97 12.67 8.39
C VAL A 66 23.16 13.05 9.05
N LYS A 67 23.69 14.04 8.64
CA LYS A 67 24.76 14.35 9.21
C LYS A 67 24.69 14.76 10.47
N ASP A 68 23.78 15.01 10.81
CA ASP A 68 23.75 15.40 12.04
C ASP A 68 23.95 14.46 12.89
N LEU A 69 24.17 14.08 12.75
CA LEU A 69 24.46 13.31 13.57
C LEU A 69 25.29 13.11 13.69
#